data_b57f29a80139e6fa2208ef2f8f2d898b
#
_entry.id   b57f29a80139e6fa2208ef2f8f2d898b
#
_cell.length_a   1.000
_cell.length_b   1.000
_cell.length_c   1.000
_cell.angle_alpha   90.00
_cell.angle_beta   90.00
_cell.angle_gamma   90.00
#
_symmetry.space_group_name_H-M   'P 1'
#
loop_
_entity.id
_entity.type
_entity.pdbx_description
1 polymer ?
#
loop_
_entity_poly.entity_id
_entity_poly.type
_entity_poly.pdbx_seq_one_letter_code
_entity_poly.pdbx_strand_id
1 'polypeptide(L)'
;MDYESLKLDYYSGCQFTHTYSLGGTLTPINKVIEMIPAKEFNVNNSYNGKLSHDYIQLLPKFALQYDFDSRNNIYASVSKGYRSGGYNIQMFSDLLQNDMQASMMKNVADVTIPVVNNVPMLNEEQKQMIAGMLNGMAQSPQTDVKAATLYKPEYSWNYEIGSHLTLFNGKLQADLSAFYMDTRDQQLSRFAESGLGRITVNAGKSRSLGAEASLRAQLTDQFSLNGNYGYTYATFTDYVISETENYNGNYVPFVPKHTFAVGGQYIFPLRKNAILDNITLDANYRAAGRIYWTEQNNASQALYGTLNGRLSLNKGNGQIGFWVNNALNKDYQAFYFETMSRGFAQKGRPVQVGIDIRCRF
;
A
#
# COMPACT_ATOMS: atom_id res chain seq x y z
N MET A 1 20.73 -1.43 18.28
CA MET A 1 20.68 -2.83 17.83
C MET A 1 19.32 -3.37 18.21
N ASP A 2 18.63 -4.00 17.29
CA ASP A 2 17.30 -4.57 17.49
C ASP A 2 17.32 -6.05 17.08
N TYR A 3 16.57 -6.88 17.81
CA TYR A 3 16.38 -8.30 17.53
C TYR A 3 14.90 -8.55 17.31
N GLU A 4 14.57 -9.16 16.20
CA GLU A 4 13.21 -9.47 15.80
C GLU A 4 13.07 -10.96 15.53
N SER A 5 12.06 -11.60 16.14
CA SER A 5 11.72 -12.99 15.92
C SER A 5 10.32 -13.10 15.34
N LEU A 6 10.24 -13.51 14.07
CA LEU A 6 8.98 -13.75 13.37
C LEU A 6 8.59 -15.21 13.53
N LYS A 7 7.37 -15.47 14.01
CA LYS A 7 6.80 -16.82 14.14
C LYS A 7 5.43 -16.86 13.52
N LEU A 8 5.15 -17.91 12.76
CA LEU A 8 3.85 -18.18 12.16
C LEU A 8 3.48 -19.63 12.37
N ASP A 9 2.41 -19.86 13.12
CA ASP A 9 1.73 -21.15 13.19
C ASP A 9 0.56 -21.10 12.21
N TYR A 10 0.48 -22.04 11.27
CA TYR A 10 -0.52 -21.97 10.22
C TYR A 10 -1.23 -23.30 9.99
N TYR A 11 -2.49 -23.18 9.62
CA TYR A 11 -3.30 -24.22 9.01
C TYR A 11 -4.14 -23.57 7.91
N SER A 12 -4.04 -24.10 6.70
CA SER A 12 -4.88 -23.69 5.56
C SER A 12 -5.24 -24.93 4.77
N GLY A 13 -6.51 -25.14 4.50
CA GLY A 13 -6.97 -26.33 3.81
C GLY A 13 -8.23 -26.08 2.99
N CYS A 14 -8.38 -26.91 1.96
CA CYS A 14 -9.56 -26.93 1.12
C CYS A 14 -9.97 -28.36 0.79
N GLN A 15 -11.25 -28.64 0.90
CA GLN A 15 -11.84 -29.90 0.50
C GLN A 15 -13.05 -29.63 -0.39
N PHE A 16 -13.10 -30.29 -1.54
CA PHE A 16 -14.25 -30.21 -2.44
C PHE A 16 -14.37 -31.45 -3.28
N THR A 17 -15.53 -31.64 -3.87
CA THR A 17 -15.83 -32.73 -4.80
C THR A 17 -16.02 -32.14 -6.19
N HIS A 18 -15.43 -32.76 -7.20
CA HIS A 18 -15.69 -32.44 -8.59
C HIS A 18 -16.03 -33.69 -9.41
N THR A 19 -16.85 -33.49 -10.43
CA THR A 19 -17.27 -34.55 -11.33
C THR A 19 -16.62 -34.32 -12.70
N TYR A 20 -16.01 -35.34 -13.24
CA TYR A 20 -15.46 -35.35 -14.60
C TYR A 20 -16.10 -36.41 -15.47
N SER A 21 -16.45 -36.04 -16.69
CA SER A 21 -16.92 -36.94 -17.73
C SER A 21 -16.39 -36.50 -19.08
N LEU A 22 -16.21 -37.40 -20.00
CA LEU A 22 -15.83 -37.12 -21.37
C LEU A 22 -16.81 -37.83 -22.32
N GLY A 23 -17.53 -37.06 -23.10
CA GLY A 23 -18.45 -37.55 -24.10
C GLY A 23 -18.66 -36.55 -25.21
N GLY A 24 -19.19 -36.95 -26.32
CA GLY A 24 -19.45 -36.07 -27.45
C GLY A 24 -20.51 -36.64 -28.40
N THR A 25 -21.11 -35.77 -29.21
CA THR A 25 -22.07 -36.15 -30.26
C THR A 25 -21.34 -36.31 -31.60
N LEU A 26 -21.36 -37.54 -32.16
CA LEU A 26 -20.84 -37.77 -33.50
C LEU A 26 -21.85 -37.30 -34.54
N THR A 27 -21.50 -36.27 -35.30
CA THR A 27 -22.21 -35.86 -36.51
C THR A 27 -21.61 -36.63 -37.71
N PRO A 28 -22.40 -37.15 -38.68
CA PRO A 28 -23.80 -36.84 -38.96
C PRO A 28 -24.86 -37.74 -38.31
N ILE A 29 -24.46 -38.70 -37.45
CA ILE A 29 -25.38 -39.73 -36.92
C ILE A 29 -26.11 -39.30 -35.64
N ASN A 30 -25.86 -38.12 -35.10
CA ASN A 30 -26.42 -37.61 -33.84
C ASN A 30 -26.32 -38.64 -32.67
N LYS A 31 -25.30 -39.50 -32.67
CA LYS A 31 -25.08 -40.49 -31.62
C LYS A 31 -24.20 -39.89 -30.53
N VAL A 32 -24.69 -39.84 -29.33
CA VAL A 32 -23.90 -39.50 -28.15
C VAL A 32 -22.98 -40.67 -27.81
N ILE A 33 -21.68 -40.46 -27.81
CA ILE A 33 -20.70 -41.43 -27.34
C ILE A 33 -20.17 -40.95 -25.99
N GLU A 34 -20.39 -41.74 -24.97
CA GLU A 34 -19.79 -41.54 -23.65
C GLU A 34 -18.46 -42.32 -23.62
N MET A 35 -17.35 -41.57 -23.67
CA MET A 35 -15.99 -42.16 -23.61
C MET A 35 -15.54 -42.42 -22.18
N ILE A 36 -15.89 -41.49 -21.28
CA ILE A 36 -15.63 -41.59 -19.84
C ILE A 36 -16.95 -41.25 -19.13
N PRO A 37 -17.59 -42.25 -18.46
CA PRO A 37 -18.78 -41.98 -17.66
C PRO A 37 -18.46 -40.99 -16.51
N ALA A 38 -19.47 -40.27 -16.08
CA ALA A 38 -19.34 -39.31 -15.00
C ALA A 38 -18.75 -39.97 -13.74
N LYS A 39 -17.60 -39.49 -13.31
CA LYS A 39 -16.91 -39.96 -12.12
C LYS A 39 -16.67 -38.82 -11.15
N GLU A 40 -16.97 -39.09 -9.92
CA GLU A 40 -16.82 -38.10 -8.82
C GLU A 40 -15.47 -38.31 -8.13
N PHE A 41 -14.79 -37.20 -7.83
CA PHE A 41 -13.49 -37.15 -7.17
C PHE A 41 -13.51 -36.23 -6.00
N ASN A 42 -12.98 -36.66 -4.87
CA ASN A 42 -12.75 -35.85 -3.70
C ASN A 42 -11.32 -35.32 -3.71
N VAL A 43 -11.17 -34.01 -3.62
CA VAL A 43 -9.90 -33.33 -3.50
C VAL A 43 -9.78 -32.77 -2.11
N ASN A 44 -8.67 -33.02 -1.44
CA ASN A 44 -8.38 -32.53 -0.10
C ASN A 44 -6.90 -32.12 -0.04
N ASN A 45 -6.65 -30.82 -0.02
CA ASN A 45 -5.31 -30.27 0.05
C ASN A 45 -5.22 -29.38 1.29
N SER A 46 -4.10 -29.48 2.02
CA SER A 46 -3.88 -28.66 3.21
C SER A 46 -2.41 -28.38 3.43
N TYR A 47 -2.15 -27.19 3.98
CA TYR A 47 -0.88 -26.76 4.51
C TYR A 47 -1.00 -26.56 6.01
N ASN A 48 -0.08 -27.15 6.78
CA ASN A 48 0.01 -26.93 8.21
C ASN A 48 1.48 -26.93 8.64
N GLY A 49 1.78 -26.19 9.68
CA GLY A 49 3.15 -26.16 10.19
C GLY A 49 3.46 -24.90 11.00
N LYS A 50 4.76 -24.76 11.26
CA LYS A 50 5.32 -23.63 11.99
C LYS A 50 6.51 -23.08 11.21
N LEU A 51 6.50 -21.77 10.99
CA LEU A 51 7.62 -21.06 10.41
C LEU A 51 8.23 -20.15 11.48
N SER A 52 9.54 -20.04 11.44
CA SER A 52 10.27 -19.05 12.24
C SER A 52 11.38 -18.43 11.42
N HIS A 53 11.62 -17.14 11.64
CA HIS A 53 12.74 -16.41 11.09
C HIS A 53 13.16 -15.28 12.00
N ASP A 54 14.47 -15.16 12.24
CA ASP A 54 15.02 -14.17 13.15
C ASP A 54 15.90 -13.19 12.38
N TYR A 55 15.81 -11.91 12.78
CA TYR A 55 16.62 -10.84 12.22
C TYR A 55 17.36 -10.11 13.34
N ILE A 56 18.61 -9.74 13.07
CA ILE A 56 19.40 -8.83 13.92
C ILE A 56 19.63 -7.56 13.14
N GLN A 57 19.20 -6.42 13.70
CA GLN A 57 19.25 -5.13 13.04
C GLN A 57 20.24 -4.19 13.75
N LEU A 58 21.24 -3.71 13.01
CA LEU A 58 22.11 -2.65 13.47
C LEU A 58 21.59 -1.32 12.93
N LEU A 59 21.19 -0.41 13.84
CA LEU A 59 20.51 0.85 13.53
C LEU A 59 21.33 2.04 14.06
N PRO A 60 22.49 2.35 13.45
CA PRO A 60 23.29 3.47 13.88
C PRO A 60 22.58 4.79 13.57
N LYS A 61 22.73 5.75 14.47
CA LYS A 61 22.33 7.15 14.31
C LYS A 61 23.44 8.06 14.81
N PHE A 62 23.86 8.98 13.96
CA PHE A 62 24.80 10.04 14.27
C PHE A 62 24.12 11.38 13.99
N ALA A 63 24.25 12.32 14.91
CA ALA A 63 23.70 13.65 14.74
C ALA A 63 24.66 14.67 15.34
N LEU A 64 24.79 15.80 14.66
CA LEU A 64 25.50 16.98 15.12
C LEU A 64 24.52 18.14 15.11
N GLN A 65 24.58 18.98 16.13
CA GLN A 65 23.78 20.20 16.23
C GLN A 65 24.69 21.34 16.67
N TYR A 66 24.46 22.49 16.07
CA TYR A 66 25.09 23.73 16.47
C TYR A 66 24.03 24.75 16.84
N ASP A 67 24.04 25.21 18.08
CA ASP A 67 23.14 26.22 18.60
C ASP A 67 23.76 27.59 18.45
N PHE A 68 23.11 28.48 17.67
CA PHE A 68 23.53 29.88 17.54
C PHE A 68 23.16 30.66 18.82
N ASP A 69 22.01 30.33 19.37
CA ASP A 69 21.49 30.85 20.64
C ASP A 69 20.53 29.82 21.25
N SER A 70 19.85 30.18 22.35
CA SER A 70 18.92 29.29 23.07
C SER A 70 17.68 28.84 22.26
N ARG A 71 17.45 29.39 21.08
CA ARG A 71 16.22 29.17 20.27
C ARG A 71 16.51 28.86 18.80
N ASN A 72 17.75 29.00 18.36
CA ASN A 72 18.11 28.86 16.96
C ASN A 72 19.25 27.88 16.81
N ASN A 73 19.05 26.87 15.95
CA ASN A 73 20.09 25.87 15.67
C ASN A 73 20.06 25.40 14.22
N ILE A 74 21.15 24.77 13.82
CA ILE A 74 21.28 23.98 12.64
C ILE A 74 21.74 22.57 13.05
N TYR A 75 21.27 21.56 12.37
CA TYR A 75 21.66 20.19 12.63
C TYR A 75 21.93 19.42 11.34
N ALA A 76 22.71 18.36 11.46
CA ALA A 76 22.88 17.35 10.42
C ALA A 76 22.80 15.97 11.07
N SER A 77 22.16 15.02 10.42
CA SER A 77 22.04 13.66 10.93
C SER A 77 22.17 12.61 9.83
N VAL A 78 22.70 11.46 10.22
CA VAL A 78 22.74 10.23 9.41
C VAL A 78 22.17 9.12 10.27
N SER A 79 21.19 8.41 9.75
CA SER A 79 20.57 7.31 10.49
C SER A 79 20.18 6.17 9.57
N LYS A 80 20.28 4.95 10.12
CA LYS A 80 19.72 3.76 9.48
C LYS A 80 18.43 3.37 10.18
N GLY A 81 17.36 3.26 9.41
CA GLY A 81 16.08 2.71 9.83
C GLY A 81 15.78 1.38 9.14
N TYR A 82 14.78 0.67 9.64
CA TYR A 82 14.26 -0.52 8.97
C TYR A 82 12.74 -0.62 9.18
N ARG A 83 12.12 -1.38 8.31
CA ARG A 83 10.75 -1.86 8.46
C ARG A 83 10.79 -3.37 8.51
N SER A 84 10.11 -3.97 9.50
CA SER A 84 10.10 -5.40 9.75
C SER A 84 9.71 -6.21 8.53
N GLY A 85 10.33 -7.39 8.39
CA GLY A 85 9.85 -8.43 7.50
C GLY A 85 8.58 -9.09 8.03
N GLY A 86 8.08 -10.09 7.34
CA GLY A 86 6.89 -10.80 7.77
C GLY A 86 6.51 -11.95 6.84
N TYR A 87 5.30 -12.48 7.05
CA TYR A 87 4.74 -13.55 6.22
C TYR A 87 3.47 -13.09 5.52
N ASN A 88 3.39 -13.35 4.22
CA ASN A 88 2.21 -13.14 3.39
C ASN A 88 1.21 -14.30 3.59
N ILE A 89 0.31 -14.17 4.55
CA ILE A 89 -0.69 -15.24 4.82
C ILE A 89 -1.66 -15.46 3.64
N GLN A 90 -1.87 -14.46 2.80
CA GLN A 90 -2.70 -14.58 1.58
C GLN A 90 -2.11 -15.56 0.55
N MET A 91 -0.80 -15.79 0.56
CA MET A 91 -0.15 -16.74 -0.33
C MET A 91 -0.62 -18.19 -0.13
N PHE A 92 -1.16 -18.52 1.04
CA PHE A 92 -1.76 -19.85 1.26
C PHE A 92 -2.98 -20.09 0.37
N SER A 93 -3.73 -19.06 0.01
CA SER A 93 -4.83 -19.19 -0.95
C SER A 93 -4.32 -19.53 -2.35
N ASP A 94 -3.23 -18.91 -2.79
CA ASP A 94 -2.63 -19.16 -4.10
C ASP A 94 -1.99 -20.57 -4.13
N LEU A 95 -1.29 -20.96 -3.07
CA LEU A 95 -0.72 -22.30 -2.93
C LEU A 95 -1.80 -23.38 -2.99
N LEU A 96 -2.89 -23.21 -2.23
CA LEU A 96 -4.01 -24.15 -2.25
C LEU A 96 -4.68 -24.20 -3.62
N GLN A 97 -4.89 -23.05 -4.28
CA GLN A 97 -5.49 -22.99 -5.62
C GLN A 97 -4.66 -23.78 -6.65
N ASN A 98 -3.35 -23.60 -6.63
CA ASN A 98 -2.43 -24.30 -7.51
C ASN A 98 -2.47 -25.84 -7.25
N ASP A 99 -2.43 -26.26 -5.98
CA ASP A 99 -2.52 -27.67 -5.62
C ASP A 99 -3.88 -28.29 -5.96
N MET A 100 -4.96 -27.53 -5.79
CA MET A 100 -6.31 -27.95 -6.19
C MET A 100 -6.38 -28.19 -7.69
N GLN A 101 -5.88 -27.25 -8.51
CA GLN A 101 -5.85 -27.40 -9.97
C GLN A 101 -5.02 -28.62 -10.39
N ALA A 102 -3.83 -28.80 -9.80
CA ALA A 102 -2.99 -29.94 -10.08
C ALA A 102 -3.67 -31.27 -9.69
N SER A 103 -4.32 -31.32 -8.53
CA SER A 103 -5.07 -32.49 -8.05
C SER A 103 -6.26 -32.82 -8.96
N MET A 104 -7.00 -31.81 -9.42
CA MET A 104 -8.09 -31.97 -10.39
C MET A 104 -7.54 -32.56 -11.72
N MET A 105 -6.47 -31.94 -12.24
CA MET A 105 -5.86 -32.38 -13.49
C MET A 105 -5.26 -33.81 -13.38
N LYS A 106 -4.73 -34.16 -12.21
CA LYS A 106 -4.30 -35.53 -11.94
C LYS A 106 -5.47 -36.53 -12.03
N ASN A 107 -6.59 -36.22 -11.40
CA ASN A 107 -7.79 -37.03 -11.48
C ASN A 107 -8.30 -37.20 -12.93
N VAL A 108 -8.25 -36.11 -13.72
CA VAL A 108 -8.58 -36.13 -15.15
C VAL A 108 -7.59 -37.01 -15.93
N ALA A 109 -6.28 -36.86 -15.70
CA ALA A 109 -5.24 -37.63 -16.35
C ALA A 109 -5.38 -39.13 -16.05
N ASP A 110 -5.60 -39.49 -14.78
CA ASP A 110 -5.72 -40.89 -14.32
C ASP A 110 -6.88 -41.63 -15.00
N VAL A 111 -7.97 -40.98 -15.38
CA VAL A 111 -9.08 -41.58 -16.09
C VAL A 111 -9.02 -41.43 -17.60
N THR A 112 -8.39 -40.37 -18.12
CA THR A 112 -8.34 -40.07 -19.56
C THR A 112 -7.23 -40.82 -20.26
N ILE A 113 -6.03 -40.93 -19.68
CA ILE A 113 -4.88 -41.60 -20.31
C ILE A 113 -5.17 -43.05 -20.65
N PRO A 114 -5.78 -43.90 -19.78
CA PRO A 114 -6.15 -45.27 -20.14
C PRO A 114 -7.13 -45.36 -21.33
N VAL A 115 -8.08 -44.42 -21.42
CA VAL A 115 -9.02 -44.37 -22.55
C VAL A 115 -8.30 -43.96 -23.84
N VAL A 116 -7.44 -42.94 -23.80
CA VAL A 116 -6.64 -42.46 -24.93
C VAL A 116 -5.74 -43.61 -25.49
N ASN A 117 -5.10 -44.38 -24.60
CA ASN A 117 -4.25 -45.51 -24.99
C ASN A 117 -5.00 -46.61 -25.74
N ASN A 118 -6.30 -46.74 -25.49
CA ASN A 118 -7.17 -47.72 -26.14
C ASN A 118 -7.89 -47.20 -27.40
N VAL A 119 -7.64 -45.94 -27.84
CA VAL A 119 -8.22 -45.39 -29.05
C VAL A 119 -7.45 -45.88 -30.29
N PRO A 120 -8.08 -46.69 -31.19
CA PRO A 120 -7.37 -47.28 -32.34
C PRO A 120 -6.94 -46.26 -33.41
N MET A 121 -7.59 -45.08 -33.45
CA MET A 121 -7.33 -44.04 -34.44
C MET A 121 -6.11 -43.16 -34.10
N LEU A 122 -5.57 -43.26 -32.88
CA LEU A 122 -4.40 -42.52 -32.46
C LEU A 122 -3.13 -43.36 -32.60
N ASN A 123 -2.10 -42.76 -33.20
CA ASN A 123 -0.77 -43.37 -33.21
C ASN A 123 -0.05 -43.20 -31.85
N GLU A 124 1.04 -43.90 -31.63
CA GLU A 124 1.76 -43.94 -30.34
C GLU A 124 2.34 -42.56 -29.99
N GLU A 125 2.78 -41.76 -30.97
CA GLU A 125 3.27 -40.40 -30.73
C GLU A 125 2.15 -39.48 -30.22
N GLN A 126 0.96 -39.56 -30.82
CA GLN A 126 -0.21 -38.78 -30.39
C GLN A 126 -0.66 -39.17 -28.98
N LYS A 127 -0.68 -40.46 -28.65
CA LYS A 127 -0.99 -40.95 -27.30
C LYS A 127 0.01 -40.43 -26.27
N GLN A 128 1.31 -40.52 -26.56
CA GLN A 128 2.37 -40.03 -25.69
C GLN A 128 2.28 -38.47 -25.52
N MET A 129 2.00 -37.77 -26.59
CA MET A 129 1.84 -36.28 -26.51
C MET A 129 0.66 -35.90 -25.61
N ILE A 130 -0.49 -36.57 -25.76
CA ILE A 130 -1.69 -36.27 -24.90
C ILE A 130 -1.38 -36.64 -23.45
N ALA A 131 -0.79 -37.81 -23.20
CA ALA A 131 -0.42 -38.24 -21.86
C ALA A 131 0.62 -37.28 -21.22
N GLY A 132 1.61 -36.87 -21.99
CA GLY A 132 2.62 -35.89 -21.55
C GLY A 132 2.00 -34.51 -21.17
N MET A 133 1.07 -34.02 -21.99
CA MET A 133 0.35 -32.79 -21.72
C MET A 133 -0.50 -32.89 -20.44
N LEU A 134 -1.29 -33.94 -20.29
CA LEU A 134 -2.13 -34.17 -19.11
C LEU A 134 -1.30 -34.34 -17.83
N ASN A 135 -0.23 -35.10 -17.90
CA ASN A 135 0.69 -35.28 -16.77
C ASN A 135 1.43 -33.99 -16.42
N GLY A 136 1.79 -33.16 -17.42
CA GLY A 136 2.38 -31.85 -17.20
C GLY A 136 1.45 -30.90 -16.43
N MET A 137 0.17 -30.89 -16.79
CA MET A 137 -0.86 -30.10 -16.10
C MET A 137 -1.19 -30.63 -14.70
N ALA A 138 -0.94 -31.88 -14.43
CA ALA A 138 -1.17 -32.55 -13.14
C ALA A 138 -0.04 -32.33 -12.13
N GLN A 139 1.06 -31.71 -12.54
CA GLN A 139 2.17 -31.41 -11.64
C GLN A 139 1.90 -30.13 -10.86
N SER A 140 1.85 -30.27 -9.54
CA SER A 140 1.95 -29.11 -8.65
C SER A 140 3.43 -28.75 -8.47
N PRO A 141 3.83 -27.49 -8.64
CA PRO A 141 5.17 -27.07 -8.27
C PRO A 141 5.40 -27.39 -6.79
N GLN A 142 6.48 -28.10 -6.46
CA GLN A 142 6.88 -28.24 -5.06
C GLN A 142 7.33 -26.87 -4.56
N THR A 143 6.43 -26.16 -3.91
CA THR A 143 6.68 -24.80 -3.43
C THR A 143 7.14 -24.84 -1.98
N ASP A 144 8.32 -24.29 -1.70
CA ASP A 144 8.73 -24.02 -0.33
C ASP A 144 7.82 -22.95 0.27
N VAL A 145 6.96 -23.36 1.20
CA VAL A 145 5.99 -22.48 1.88
C VAL A 145 6.68 -21.26 2.51
N LYS A 146 7.87 -21.47 3.11
CA LYS A 146 8.63 -20.35 3.71
C LYS A 146 9.09 -19.38 2.63
N ALA A 147 9.66 -19.86 1.54
CA ALA A 147 10.12 -19.01 0.45
C ALA A 147 8.97 -18.26 -0.23
N ALA A 148 7.80 -18.90 -0.36
CA ALA A 148 6.62 -18.28 -0.96
C ALA A 148 5.96 -17.21 -0.07
N THR A 149 6.02 -17.37 1.25
CA THR A 149 5.30 -16.49 2.17
C THR A 149 6.16 -15.42 2.81
N LEU A 150 7.45 -15.66 3.04
CA LEU A 150 8.36 -14.74 3.74
C LEU A 150 8.73 -13.54 2.85
N TYR A 151 8.55 -12.33 3.38
CA TYR A 151 9.16 -11.13 2.80
C TYR A 151 10.19 -10.52 3.76
N LYS A 152 11.24 -9.94 3.18
CA LYS A 152 12.42 -9.45 3.90
C LYS A 152 12.16 -8.09 4.56
N PRO A 153 12.93 -7.71 5.60
CA PRO A 153 12.96 -6.35 6.09
C PRO A 153 13.42 -5.36 5.00
N GLU A 154 12.83 -4.18 5.01
CA GLU A 154 13.25 -3.02 4.25
C GLU A 154 14.24 -2.20 5.08
N TYR A 155 15.29 -1.67 4.47
CA TYR A 155 16.30 -0.83 5.13
C TYR A 155 16.42 0.51 4.44
N SER A 156 16.53 1.58 5.24
CA SER A 156 16.73 2.93 4.74
C SER A 156 17.88 3.63 5.45
N TRP A 157 18.78 4.23 4.68
CA TRP A 157 19.71 5.23 5.17
C TRP A 157 19.13 6.61 4.91
N ASN A 158 18.96 7.41 5.95
CA ASN A 158 18.52 8.79 5.87
C ASN A 158 19.67 9.74 6.22
N TYR A 159 19.91 10.70 5.34
CA TYR A 159 20.83 11.82 5.51
C TYR A 159 20.01 13.09 5.50
N GLU A 160 20.11 13.88 6.56
CA GLU A 160 19.27 15.05 6.76
C GLU A 160 20.11 16.21 7.28
N ILE A 161 19.82 17.41 6.76
CA ILE A 161 20.29 18.68 7.29
C ILE A 161 19.07 19.57 7.52
N GLY A 162 19.05 20.29 8.61
CA GLY A 162 17.92 21.17 8.91
C GLY A 162 18.26 22.27 9.90
N SER A 163 17.28 23.13 10.13
CA SER A 163 17.39 24.24 11.07
C SER A 163 16.08 24.49 11.77
N HIS A 164 16.17 24.87 13.05
CA HIS A 164 15.06 25.41 13.84
C HIS A 164 15.37 26.88 14.13
N LEU A 165 14.50 27.76 13.70
CA LEU A 165 14.69 29.20 13.79
C LEU A 165 13.50 29.86 14.50
N THR A 166 13.80 30.72 15.46
CA THR A 166 12.82 31.55 16.15
C THR A 166 13.25 33.03 15.98
N LEU A 167 12.53 33.72 15.11
CA LEU A 167 12.87 35.03 14.65
C LEU A 167 11.88 36.09 15.17
N PHE A 168 12.25 37.40 15.06
CA PHE A 168 11.39 38.51 15.41
C PHE A 168 10.81 38.43 16.85
N ASN A 169 11.66 38.15 17.84
CA ASN A 169 11.28 37.96 19.24
C ASN A 169 10.21 36.87 19.47
N GLY A 170 10.29 35.79 18.72
CA GLY A 170 9.36 34.66 18.84
C GLY A 170 8.10 34.76 17.98
N LYS A 171 7.93 35.84 17.22
CA LYS A 171 6.77 36.01 16.34
C LYS A 171 6.78 35.11 15.10
N LEU A 172 7.96 34.65 14.66
CA LEU A 172 8.11 33.73 13.54
C LEU A 172 8.95 32.54 13.98
N GLN A 173 8.40 31.35 13.84
CA GLN A 173 9.09 30.06 13.96
C GLN A 173 9.18 29.45 12.58
N ALA A 174 10.37 28.96 12.22
CA ALA A 174 10.63 28.31 10.95
C ALA A 174 11.48 27.05 11.17
N ASP A 175 10.97 25.93 10.72
CA ASP A 175 11.69 24.64 10.66
C ASP A 175 11.93 24.33 9.18
N LEU A 176 13.19 24.15 8.81
CA LEU A 176 13.59 23.86 7.43
C LEU A 176 14.43 22.61 7.44
N SER A 177 14.20 21.69 6.50
CA SER A 177 15.07 20.52 6.30
C SER A 177 15.21 20.16 4.85
N ALA A 178 16.32 19.47 4.54
CA ALA A 178 16.54 18.78 3.28
C ALA A 178 17.05 17.39 3.62
N PHE A 179 16.61 16.39 2.85
CA PHE A 179 16.93 15.01 3.10
C PHE A 179 17.27 14.24 1.82
N TYR A 180 18.07 13.21 1.99
CA TYR A 180 18.29 12.15 1.01
C TYR A 180 18.15 10.79 1.70
N MET A 181 17.33 9.89 1.12
CA MET A 181 17.08 8.56 1.63
C MET A 181 17.40 7.52 0.56
N ASP A 182 18.22 6.52 0.90
CA ASP A 182 18.49 5.32 0.09
C ASP A 182 17.79 4.13 0.76
N THR A 183 16.85 3.53 0.05
CA THR A 183 16.03 2.41 0.55
C THR A 183 16.36 1.15 -0.24
N ARG A 184 16.56 0.04 0.47
CA ARG A 184 16.85 -1.28 -0.09
C ARG A 184 15.81 -2.29 0.38
N ASP A 185 15.53 -3.29 -0.47
CA ASP A 185 14.50 -4.29 -0.26
C ASP A 185 13.13 -3.63 0.06
N GLN A 186 12.82 -2.52 -0.66
CA GLN A 186 11.63 -1.73 -0.41
C GLN A 186 10.37 -2.58 -0.45
N GLN A 187 9.55 -2.48 0.59
CA GLN A 187 8.31 -3.22 0.69
C GLN A 187 7.18 -2.49 -0.02
N LEU A 188 6.62 -3.13 -1.05
CA LEU A 188 5.44 -2.68 -1.77
C LEU A 188 4.29 -3.64 -1.55
N SER A 189 3.08 -3.10 -1.47
CA SER A 189 1.86 -3.91 -1.37
C SER A 189 1.19 -3.98 -2.73
N ARG A 190 1.09 -5.17 -3.31
CA ARG A 190 0.37 -5.43 -4.56
C ARG A 190 -0.68 -6.52 -4.39
N PHE A 191 -1.60 -6.66 -5.34
CA PHE A 191 -2.51 -7.80 -5.34
C PHE A 191 -1.75 -9.08 -5.68
N ALA A 192 -2.15 -10.19 -5.06
CA ALA A 192 -1.70 -11.52 -5.44
C ALA A 192 -2.08 -11.83 -6.89
N GLU A 193 -1.37 -12.72 -7.56
CA GLU A 193 -1.65 -13.08 -8.96
C GLU A 193 -3.05 -13.68 -9.14
N SER A 194 -3.56 -14.41 -8.16
CA SER A 194 -4.95 -14.86 -8.09
C SER A 194 -5.99 -13.74 -8.06
N GLY A 195 -5.58 -12.49 -7.77
CA GLY A 195 -6.48 -11.37 -7.52
C GLY A 195 -7.15 -11.41 -6.14
N LEU A 196 -6.87 -12.42 -5.33
CA LEU A 196 -7.45 -12.63 -4.00
C LEU A 196 -6.52 -12.09 -2.91
N GLY A 197 -6.80 -10.87 -2.46
CA GLY A 197 -6.06 -10.24 -1.38
C GLY A 197 -4.78 -9.54 -1.82
N ARG A 198 -4.05 -9.00 -0.85
CA ARG A 198 -2.81 -8.23 -1.06
C ARG A 198 -1.63 -8.92 -0.41
N ILE A 199 -0.52 -8.89 -1.10
CA ILE A 199 0.77 -9.39 -0.62
C ILE A 199 1.78 -8.26 -0.56
N THR A 200 2.77 -8.41 0.31
CA THR A 200 3.94 -7.53 0.37
C THR A 200 5.07 -8.18 -0.41
N VAL A 201 5.65 -7.45 -1.33
CA VAL A 201 6.84 -7.87 -2.07
C VAL A 201 7.98 -6.90 -1.80
N ASN A 202 9.22 -7.39 -1.87
CA ASN A 202 10.39 -6.54 -1.82
C ASN A 202 10.73 -6.07 -3.23
N ALA A 203 10.55 -4.78 -3.48
CA ALA A 203 11.02 -4.13 -4.70
C ALA A 203 12.47 -3.71 -4.51
N GLY A 204 13.40 -4.13 -5.30
CA GLY A 204 14.84 -3.85 -5.24
C GLY A 204 15.25 -2.61 -4.43
N LYS A 205 15.53 -1.46 -5.09
CA LYS A 205 16.00 -0.24 -4.42
C LYS A 205 15.23 0.98 -4.87
N SER A 206 15.09 1.94 -3.97
CA SER A 206 14.60 3.28 -4.31
C SER A 206 15.42 4.36 -3.62
N ARG A 207 15.31 5.57 -4.16
CA ARG A 207 15.85 6.76 -3.52
C ARG A 207 14.78 7.81 -3.40
N SER A 208 14.83 8.56 -2.30
CA SER A 208 13.99 9.73 -2.10
C SER A 208 14.88 10.91 -1.73
N LEU A 209 14.64 12.05 -2.32
CA LEU A 209 15.25 13.29 -1.92
C LEU A 209 14.20 14.38 -1.83
N GLY A 210 14.37 15.29 -0.91
CA GLY A 210 13.37 16.31 -0.71
C GLY A 210 13.79 17.44 0.20
N ALA A 211 12.87 18.37 0.33
CA ALA A 211 12.98 19.48 1.27
C ALA A 211 11.63 19.75 1.92
N GLU A 212 11.68 20.15 3.19
CA GLU A 212 10.51 20.47 3.99
C GLU A 212 10.68 21.83 4.64
N ALA A 213 9.56 22.57 4.75
CA ALA A 213 9.50 23.84 5.44
C ALA A 213 8.21 23.90 6.26
N SER A 214 8.33 24.28 7.53
CA SER A 214 7.21 24.56 8.43
C SER A 214 7.36 25.97 8.98
N LEU A 215 6.33 26.80 8.83
CA LEU A 215 6.31 28.19 9.26
C LEU A 215 5.13 28.43 10.20
N ARG A 216 5.36 29.12 11.30
CA ARG A 216 4.33 29.64 12.21
C ARG A 216 4.61 31.09 12.51
N ALA A 217 3.65 31.95 12.22
CA ALA A 217 3.78 33.39 12.43
C ALA A 217 2.63 33.94 13.30
N GLN A 218 2.97 34.58 14.41
CA GLN A 218 2.03 35.36 15.20
C GLN A 218 2.15 36.83 14.75
N LEU A 219 1.29 37.25 13.83
CA LEU A 219 1.37 38.55 13.20
C LEU A 219 0.86 39.65 14.13
N THR A 220 -0.23 39.37 14.85
CA THR A 220 -0.77 40.22 15.93
C THR A 220 -1.25 39.34 17.07
N ASP A 221 -1.68 39.90 18.19
CA ASP A 221 -2.26 39.12 19.31
C ASP A 221 -3.50 38.32 18.88
N GLN A 222 -4.18 38.76 17.82
CA GLN A 222 -5.41 38.14 17.31
C GLN A 222 -5.20 37.28 16.07
N PHE A 223 -4.12 37.50 15.30
CA PHE A 223 -3.93 36.87 14.01
C PHE A 223 -2.66 36.03 13.92
N SER A 224 -2.83 34.76 13.66
CA SER A 224 -1.75 33.80 13.41
C SER A 224 -1.89 33.17 12.04
N LEU A 225 -0.74 32.85 11.43
CA LEU A 225 -0.61 32.08 10.19
C LEU A 225 0.28 30.87 10.43
N ASN A 226 -0.02 29.78 9.73
CA ASN A 226 0.87 28.62 9.64
C ASN A 226 0.93 28.13 8.20
N GLY A 227 2.09 27.62 7.82
CA GLY A 227 2.32 27.05 6.50
C GLY A 227 3.27 25.87 6.59
N ASN A 228 2.98 24.80 5.84
CA ASN A 228 3.85 23.65 5.68
C ASN A 228 3.99 23.37 4.20
N TYR A 229 5.20 23.08 3.77
CA TYR A 229 5.50 22.65 2.40
C TYR A 229 6.47 21.48 2.44
N GLY A 230 6.20 20.47 1.64
CA GLY A 230 7.09 19.34 1.41
C GLY A 230 7.26 19.09 -0.10
N TYR A 231 8.48 18.90 -0.51
CA TYR A 231 8.83 18.39 -1.84
C TYR A 231 9.52 17.05 -1.67
N THR A 232 9.06 16.03 -2.41
CA THR A 232 9.65 14.69 -2.41
C THR A 232 9.79 14.18 -3.84
N TYR A 233 11.02 13.84 -4.21
CA TYR A 233 11.35 13.15 -5.45
C TYR A 233 11.76 11.72 -5.09
N ALA A 234 10.84 10.77 -5.23
CA ALA A 234 11.03 9.36 -4.90
C ALA A 234 10.94 8.51 -6.16
N THR A 235 12.00 7.77 -6.50
CA THR A 235 12.08 6.93 -7.69
C THR A 235 12.73 5.58 -7.39
N PHE A 236 12.33 4.56 -8.13
CA PHE A 236 13.03 3.27 -8.13
C PHE A 236 14.39 3.42 -8.80
N THR A 237 15.42 2.83 -8.19
CA THR A 237 16.78 2.79 -8.75
C THR A 237 17.16 1.39 -9.21
N ASP A 238 16.48 0.37 -8.69
CA ASP A 238 16.69 -1.03 -9.05
C ASP A 238 15.40 -1.81 -8.77
N TYR A 239 14.50 -1.87 -9.76
CA TYR A 239 13.26 -2.64 -9.67
C TYR A 239 12.92 -3.25 -11.03
N VAL A 240 13.44 -4.44 -11.27
CA VAL A 240 13.23 -5.22 -12.49
C VAL A 240 12.59 -6.55 -12.10
N ILE A 241 11.40 -6.83 -12.61
CA ILE A 241 10.67 -8.08 -12.38
C ILE A 241 10.93 -9.07 -13.53
N SER A 242 10.94 -8.56 -14.77
CA SER A 242 11.16 -9.35 -15.98
C SER A 242 11.80 -8.47 -17.07
N GLU A 243 12.11 -9.05 -18.23
CA GLU A 243 12.62 -8.29 -19.39
C GLU A 243 11.63 -7.20 -19.87
N THR A 244 10.33 -7.40 -19.66
CA THR A 244 9.27 -6.46 -20.04
C THR A 244 8.79 -5.57 -18.90
N GLU A 245 9.13 -5.90 -17.66
CA GLU A 245 8.70 -5.18 -16.46
C GLU A 245 9.90 -4.58 -15.72
N ASN A 246 10.36 -3.44 -16.24
CA ASN A 246 11.45 -2.66 -15.66
C ASN A 246 10.92 -1.29 -15.24
N TYR A 247 10.92 -1.02 -13.95
CA TYR A 247 10.38 0.19 -13.35
C TYR A 247 11.47 1.18 -12.87
N ASN A 248 12.72 0.96 -13.28
CA ASN A 248 13.82 1.86 -12.95
C ASN A 248 13.54 3.27 -13.47
N GLY A 249 13.71 4.26 -12.60
CA GLY A 249 13.40 5.66 -12.90
C GLY A 249 11.95 6.07 -12.70
N ASN A 250 11.01 5.12 -12.57
CA ASN A 250 9.62 5.43 -12.26
C ASN A 250 9.48 5.95 -10.84
N TYR A 251 8.46 6.80 -10.64
CA TYR A 251 8.12 7.30 -9.31
C TYR A 251 7.57 6.19 -8.43
N VAL A 252 7.95 6.21 -7.15
CA VAL A 252 7.40 5.31 -6.13
C VAL A 252 5.91 5.64 -5.95
N PRO A 253 5.02 4.63 -6.04
CA PRO A 253 3.58 4.84 -5.88
C PRO A 253 3.21 5.44 -4.52
N PHE A 254 2.07 6.16 -4.49
CA PHE A 254 1.48 6.78 -3.29
C PHE A 254 2.30 7.90 -2.64
N VAL A 255 3.39 8.33 -3.26
CA VAL A 255 4.21 9.45 -2.78
C VAL A 255 3.84 10.72 -3.56
N PRO A 256 3.18 11.70 -2.96
CA PRO A 256 2.92 12.98 -3.62
C PRO A 256 4.22 13.77 -3.80
N LYS A 257 4.43 14.29 -5.02
CA LYS A 257 5.62 15.09 -5.33
C LYS A 257 5.70 16.40 -4.54
N HIS A 258 4.55 16.98 -4.24
CA HIS A 258 4.41 18.20 -3.44
C HIS A 258 3.30 18.01 -2.42
N THR A 259 3.51 18.48 -1.23
CA THR A 259 2.47 18.63 -0.22
C THR A 259 2.53 20.03 0.35
N PHE A 260 1.40 20.67 0.52
CA PHE A 260 1.38 21.93 1.24
C PHE A 260 0.08 22.13 2.01
N ALA A 261 0.19 22.86 3.09
CA ALA A 261 -0.93 23.34 3.88
C ALA A 261 -0.65 24.78 4.29
N VAL A 262 -1.64 25.66 4.11
CA VAL A 262 -1.60 27.03 4.60
C VAL A 262 -2.85 27.24 5.41
N GLY A 263 -2.70 27.75 6.63
CA GLY A 263 -3.81 28.03 7.52
C GLY A 263 -3.66 29.38 8.21
N GLY A 264 -4.79 29.94 8.59
CA GLY A 264 -4.84 31.16 9.38
C GLY A 264 -5.94 31.08 10.42
N GLN A 265 -5.68 31.70 11.54
CA GLN A 265 -6.64 31.87 12.63
C GLN A 265 -6.75 33.35 12.99
N TYR A 266 -7.98 33.81 13.11
CA TYR A 266 -8.27 35.14 13.63
C TYR A 266 -9.21 35.03 14.84
N ILE A 267 -8.83 35.68 15.95
CA ILE A 267 -9.61 35.79 17.18
C ILE A 267 -10.22 37.17 17.26
N PHE A 268 -11.52 37.24 17.23
CA PHE A 268 -12.30 38.48 17.44
C PHE A 268 -12.62 38.60 18.93
N PRO A 269 -11.87 39.38 19.74
CA PRO A 269 -12.21 39.58 21.14
C PRO A 269 -13.48 40.42 21.24
N LEU A 270 -14.39 40.04 22.10
CA LEU A 270 -15.62 40.78 22.34
C LEU A 270 -15.51 41.63 23.61
N ARG A 271 -16.42 42.60 23.75
CA ARG A 271 -16.43 43.48 24.91
C ARG A 271 -16.63 42.70 26.20
N LYS A 272 -16.01 43.15 27.29
CA LYS A 272 -16.25 42.63 28.63
C LYS A 272 -17.77 42.70 28.94
N ASN A 273 -18.36 41.59 29.40
CA ASN A 273 -19.80 41.40 29.62
C ASN A 273 -20.66 41.07 28.37
N ALA A 274 -20.06 40.76 27.21
CA ALA A 274 -20.80 40.22 26.09
C ALA A 274 -21.24 38.76 26.39
N ILE A 275 -22.23 38.29 25.61
CA ILE A 275 -22.72 36.91 25.70
C ILE A 275 -21.59 35.90 25.42
N LEU A 276 -20.65 36.25 24.53
CA LEU A 276 -19.46 35.48 24.19
C LEU A 276 -18.20 36.22 24.63
N ASP A 277 -17.13 35.50 24.90
CA ASP A 277 -15.83 36.07 25.21
C ASP A 277 -15.06 36.42 23.93
N ASN A 278 -15.12 35.55 22.94
CA ASN A 278 -14.54 35.80 21.62
C ASN A 278 -15.19 34.89 20.56
N ILE A 279 -14.94 35.22 19.29
CA ILE A 279 -15.24 34.44 18.11
C ILE A 279 -13.91 34.11 17.45
N THR A 280 -13.66 32.82 17.15
CA THR A 280 -12.47 32.36 16.43
C THR A 280 -12.85 31.91 15.04
N LEU A 281 -12.17 32.44 14.04
CA LEU A 281 -12.27 32.00 12.66
C LEU A 281 -10.98 31.30 12.27
N ASP A 282 -11.08 30.04 11.87
CA ASP A 282 -9.99 29.22 11.34
C ASP A 282 -10.28 28.90 9.88
N ALA A 283 -9.28 29.02 9.02
CA ALA A 283 -9.33 28.55 7.66
C ALA A 283 -8.01 27.87 7.30
N ASN A 284 -8.08 26.76 6.57
CA ASN A 284 -6.90 26.10 6.07
C ASN A 284 -7.14 25.51 4.67
N TYR A 285 -6.12 25.63 3.82
CA TYR A 285 -6.06 25.02 2.51
C TYR A 285 -4.96 23.98 2.53
N ARG A 286 -5.30 22.74 2.13
CA ARG A 286 -4.36 21.61 2.03
C ARG A 286 -4.36 21.09 0.62
N ALA A 287 -3.18 20.81 0.08
CA ALA A 287 -3.06 20.27 -1.26
C ALA A 287 -1.98 19.18 -1.34
N ALA A 288 -2.20 18.26 -2.26
CA ALA A 288 -1.22 17.26 -2.66
C ALA A 288 -0.95 17.40 -4.16
N GLY A 289 0.32 17.33 -4.52
CA GLY A 289 0.79 17.32 -5.90
C GLY A 289 0.44 16.00 -6.59
N ARG A 290 1.04 15.78 -7.75
CA ARG A 290 0.80 14.54 -8.49
C ARG A 290 1.20 13.34 -7.65
N ILE A 291 0.30 12.34 -7.62
CA ILE A 291 0.50 11.04 -6.99
C ILE A 291 0.35 9.97 -8.07
N TYR A 292 1.33 9.11 -8.24
CA TYR A 292 1.21 7.91 -9.08
C TYR A 292 0.68 6.77 -8.23
N TRP A 293 -0.17 5.93 -8.82
CA TRP A 293 -0.86 4.85 -8.11
C TRP A 293 -0.25 3.47 -8.35
N THR A 294 0.50 3.35 -9.46
CA THR A 294 1.06 2.10 -9.97
C THR A 294 2.56 2.24 -10.17
N GLU A 295 3.28 1.12 -10.17
CA GLU A 295 4.72 1.07 -10.44
C GLU A 295 5.04 1.48 -11.88
N GLN A 296 4.13 1.24 -12.83
CA GLN A 296 4.22 1.67 -14.24
C GLN A 296 4.07 3.17 -14.41
N ASN A 297 3.54 3.86 -13.40
CA ASN A 297 3.16 5.28 -13.44
C ASN A 297 2.10 5.63 -14.53
N ASN A 298 1.30 4.65 -14.96
CA ASN A 298 0.24 4.80 -15.95
C ASN A 298 -1.04 5.40 -15.36
N ALA A 299 -1.26 5.31 -14.06
CA ALA A 299 -2.37 5.88 -13.33
C ALA A 299 -1.91 6.92 -12.32
N SER A 300 -2.52 8.09 -12.29
CA SER A 300 -2.14 9.17 -11.37
C SER A 300 -3.30 10.09 -11.02
N GLN A 301 -3.24 10.69 -9.83
CA GLN A 301 -4.04 11.84 -9.44
C GLN A 301 -3.22 13.11 -9.68
N ALA A 302 -3.77 14.05 -10.44
CA ALA A 302 -3.17 15.38 -10.60
C ALA A 302 -3.24 16.18 -9.28
N LEU A 303 -2.51 17.29 -9.22
CA LEU A 303 -2.57 18.20 -8.06
C LEU A 303 -4.02 18.56 -7.72
N TYR A 304 -4.37 18.41 -6.46
CA TYR A 304 -5.66 18.83 -5.92
C TYR A 304 -5.47 19.48 -4.54
N GLY A 305 -6.47 20.26 -4.13
CA GLY A 305 -6.48 20.84 -2.80
C GLY A 305 -7.90 21.07 -2.29
N THR A 306 -8.03 21.08 -0.96
CA THR A 306 -9.28 21.28 -0.25
C THR A 306 -9.19 22.47 0.70
N LEU A 307 -10.21 23.31 0.70
CA LEU A 307 -10.38 24.39 1.67
C LEU A 307 -11.28 23.92 2.80
N ASN A 308 -10.83 24.13 4.03
CA ASN A 308 -11.58 23.82 5.24
C ASN A 308 -11.68 25.07 6.10
N GLY A 309 -12.78 25.22 6.82
CA GLY A 309 -13.04 26.37 7.67
C GLY A 309 -13.74 25.98 8.96
N ARG A 310 -13.58 26.81 9.98
CA ARG A 310 -14.24 26.66 11.27
C ARG A 310 -14.52 28.03 11.88
N LEU A 311 -15.74 28.21 12.35
CA LEU A 311 -16.15 29.33 13.18
C LEU A 311 -16.46 28.79 14.59
N SER A 312 -15.78 29.30 15.60
CA SER A 312 -15.99 28.88 16.99
C SER A 312 -16.49 30.07 17.83
N LEU A 313 -17.56 29.83 18.57
CA LEU A 313 -18.17 30.74 19.54
C LEU A 313 -17.73 30.31 20.94
N ASN A 314 -16.99 31.13 21.65
CA ASN A 314 -16.37 30.77 22.92
C ASN A 314 -16.96 31.55 24.08
N LYS A 315 -17.31 30.86 25.19
CA LYS A 315 -17.76 31.47 26.46
C LYS A 315 -17.29 30.63 27.65
N GLY A 316 -16.41 31.18 28.48
CA GLY A 316 -15.83 30.46 29.63
C GLY A 316 -15.25 29.12 29.21
N ASN A 317 -15.74 28.05 29.81
CA ASN A 317 -15.34 26.67 29.50
C ASN A 317 -16.12 26.06 28.33
N GLY A 318 -17.06 26.78 27.71
CA GLY A 318 -17.93 26.30 26.63
C GLY A 318 -17.50 26.82 25.26
N GLN A 319 -17.61 25.96 24.24
CA GLN A 319 -17.41 26.31 22.85
C GLN A 319 -18.45 25.66 21.96
N ILE A 320 -18.99 26.41 21.00
CA ILE A 320 -19.79 25.89 19.88
C ILE A 320 -19.01 26.14 18.61
N GLY A 321 -18.75 25.09 17.83
CA GLY A 321 -18.01 25.16 16.59
C GLY A 321 -18.86 24.76 15.38
N PHE A 322 -18.86 25.58 14.34
CA PHE A 322 -19.42 25.29 13.02
C PHE A 322 -18.24 25.04 12.08
N TRP A 323 -18.25 23.94 11.36
CA TRP A 323 -17.14 23.61 10.48
C TRP A 323 -17.59 23.18 9.10
N VAL A 324 -16.73 23.42 8.13
CA VAL A 324 -16.85 22.93 6.75
C VAL A 324 -15.53 22.29 6.32
N ASN A 325 -15.62 21.11 5.76
CA ASN A 325 -14.50 20.43 5.10
C ASN A 325 -14.77 20.37 3.59
N ASN A 326 -13.69 20.51 2.79
CA ASN A 326 -13.75 20.60 1.33
C ASN A 326 -14.81 21.61 0.86
N ALA A 327 -14.76 22.83 1.39
CA ALA A 327 -15.74 23.91 1.12
C ALA A 327 -15.92 24.22 -0.38
N LEU A 328 -14.88 23.98 -1.20
CA LEU A 328 -14.94 24.16 -2.65
C LEU A 328 -15.49 22.96 -3.39
N ASN A 329 -15.92 21.92 -2.66
CA ASN A 329 -16.41 20.63 -3.19
C ASN A 329 -15.51 20.07 -4.29
N LYS A 330 -14.19 20.08 -4.07
CA LYS A 330 -13.20 19.60 -5.03
C LYS A 330 -13.30 18.08 -5.17
N ASP A 331 -13.53 17.60 -6.38
CA ASP A 331 -13.42 16.19 -6.74
C ASP A 331 -11.96 15.78 -6.87
N TYR A 332 -11.59 14.65 -6.26
CA TYR A 332 -10.26 14.03 -6.36
C TYR A 332 -10.35 12.53 -6.08
N GLN A 333 -9.35 11.78 -6.55
CA GLN A 333 -9.19 10.38 -6.19
C GLN A 333 -8.38 10.29 -4.90
N ALA A 334 -8.97 9.69 -3.86
CA ALA A 334 -8.29 9.46 -2.59
C ALA A 334 -7.43 8.20 -2.62
N PHE A 335 -7.78 7.24 -3.49
CA PHE A 335 -7.09 5.98 -3.66
C PHE A 335 -7.41 5.37 -5.02
N TYR A 336 -6.46 4.63 -5.58
CA TYR A 336 -6.64 3.85 -6.80
C TYR A 336 -5.83 2.55 -6.70
N PHE A 337 -6.35 1.48 -7.28
CA PHE A 337 -5.64 0.21 -7.42
C PHE A 337 -6.13 -0.55 -8.65
N GLU A 338 -5.30 -1.47 -9.14
CA GLU A 338 -5.61 -2.36 -10.25
C GLU A 338 -5.65 -3.81 -9.76
N THR A 339 -6.64 -4.56 -10.20
CA THR A 339 -6.76 -6.01 -10.00
C THR A 339 -7.63 -6.61 -11.11
N MET A 340 -7.37 -7.86 -11.50
CA MET A 340 -8.10 -8.57 -12.55
C MET A 340 -8.22 -7.76 -13.85
N SER A 341 -7.13 -7.11 -14.26
CA SER A 341 -7.07 -6.22 -15.45
C SER A 341 -8.07 -5.07 -15.42
N ARG A 342 -8.50 -4.61 -14.24
CA ARG A 342 -9.42 -3.47 -14.05
C ARG A 342 -8.87 -2.51 -13.01
N GLY A 343 -9.13 -1.21 -13.23
CA GLY A 343 -8.81 -0.14 -12.29
C GLY A 343 -10.01 0.20 -11.41
N PHE A 344 -9.77 0.39 -10.12
CA PHE A 344 -10.76 0.80 -9.12
C PHE A 344 -10.30 2.08 -8.45
N ALA A 345 -11.18 3.08 -8.38
CA ALA A 345 -10.89 4.36 -7.76
C ALA A 345 -11.85 4.64 -6.59
N GLN A 346 -11.31 5.13 -5.50
CA GLN A 346 -12.09 5.69 -4.39
C GLN A 346 -12.07 7.21 -4.52
N LYS A 347 -13.24 7.83 -4.60
CA LYS A 347 -13.37 9.29 -4.55
C LYS A 347 -13.07 9.83 -3.15
N GLY A 348 -12.48 11.02 -3.12
CA GLY A 348 -12.36 11.81 -1.90
C GLY A 348 -13.71 12.24 -1.35
N ARG A 349 -13.73 12.66 -0.09
CA ARG A 349 -14.96 13.12 0.55
C ARG A 349 -15.43 14.44 -0.09
N PRO A 350 -16.72 14.55 -0.44
CA PRO A 350 -17.30 15.80 -0.92
C PRO A 350 -17.34 16.85 0.20
N VAL A 351 -17.95 18.00 -0.05
CA VAL A 351 -18.20 19.00 0.99
C VAL A 351 -18.97 18.39 2.16
N GLN A 352 -18.48 18.64 3.36
CA GLN A 352 -19.10 18.21 4.60
C GLN A 352 -19.22 19.41 5.54
N VAL A 353 -20.31 19.54 6.23
CA VAL A 353 -20.56 20.56 7.25
C VAL A 353 -21.01 19.92 8.55
N GLY A 354 -20.71 20.55 9.66
CA GLY A 354 -21.14 20.05 10.95
C GLY A 354 -21.00 21.07 12.07
N ILE A 355 -21.55 20.66 13.21
CA ILE A 355 -21.53 21.45 14.47
C ILE A 355 -20.96 20.54 15.56
N ASP A 356 -20.11 21.09 16.39
CA ASP A 356 -19.67 20.44 17.63
C ASP A 356 -19.83 21.37 18.83
N ILE A 357 -20.03 20.79 19.99
CA ILE A 357 -20.13 21.47 21.27
C ILE A 357 -19.09 20.85 22.20
N ARG A 358 -18.29 21.69 22.84
CA ARG A 358 -17.27 21.29 23.81
C ARG A 358 -17.51 22.05 25.13
N CYS A 359 -17.49 21.30 26.21
CA CYS A 359 -17.49 21.85 27.57
C CYS A 359 -16.30 21.24 28.32
N ARG A 360 -15.54 22.09 29.02
CA ARG A 360 -14.47 21.64 29.93
C ARG A 360 -14.98 21.82 31.36
N PHE A 361 -14.88 20.78 32.15
CA PHE A 361 -15.28 20.74 33.55
C PHE A 361 -14.05 20.85 34.45
#